data_596fd06a0418ac7678e70cd0ce5a66a9
#
_entry.id   596fd06a0418ac7678e70cd0ce5a66a9
#
_cell.length_a   1.000
_cell.length_b   1.000
_cell.length_c   1.000
_cell.angle_alpha   90.00
_cell.angle_beta   90.00
_cell.angle_gamma   90.00
#
_symmetry.space_group_name_H-M   'P 1'
#
loop_
_entity.id
_entity.type
_entity.pdbx_description
1 polymer ?
#
loop_
_entity_poly.entity_id
_entity_poly.type
_entity_poly.pdbx_seq_one_letter_code
_entity_poly.pdbx_strand_id
1 'polypeptide(L)'
;MTGVASSVPRGVDMTTSGTTTDDYVAALTWEVPGLGKKQIWLSNTSVANGLKYKVLVYLSNASSGALEKEFVAETTLAAAGTDEFILEKAYSKIVIQVKAAVGSSQATYQIDYTGGQT
;
A
#
# COMPACT_ATOMS: atom_id res chain seq x y z
N MET A 1 17.60 20.36 -19.43
CA MET A 1 17.37 19.83 -19.31
C MET A 1 17.26 19.46 -18.99
N THR A 2 17.22 19.57 -18.75
CA THR A 2 17.06 19.03 -18.52
C THR A 2 16.50 18.57 -18.19
N GLY A 3 16.43 18.58 -18.04
CA GLY A 3 16.03 17.92 -17.86
C GLY A 3 15.37 17.76 -17.54
N VAL A 4 15.34 17.99 -17.62
CA VAL A 4 14.81 17.53 -17.43
C VAL A 4 14.55 16.66 -17.41
N ALA A 5 15.01 16.42 -17.57
CA ALA A 5 14.72 15.29 -17.67
C ALA A 5 14.21 14.61 -16.85
N SER A 6 14.76 14.61 -16.38
CA SER A 6 14.26 13.95 -15.52
C SER A 6 13.10 14.47 -15.18
N SER A 7 12.85 15.17 -15.83
CA SER A 7 11.66 15.75 -15.56
C SER A 7 10.54 14.93 -15.99
N VAL A 8 10.74 13.75 -16.34
CA VAL A 8 9.59 12.89 -16.38
C VAL A 8 8.98 12.92 -15.03
N PRO A 9 7.80 13.46 -14.91
CA PRO A 9 7.23 13.61 -13.60
C PRO A 9 6.89 12.25 -13.07
N ARG A 10 7.58 11.90 -12.05
CA ARG A 10 7.19 10.78 -11.25
C ARG A 10 6.54 11.37 -10.05
N GLY A 11 5.42 10.88 -9.69
CA GLY A 11 4.74 11.36 -8.52
C GLY A 11 5.54 11.11 -7.27
N VAL A 12 5.93 9.85 -7.05
CA VAL A 12 6.70 9.46 -5.87
C VAL A 12 7.41 8.15 -6.14
N ASP A 13 8.53 7.98 -5.46
CA ASP A 13 9.22 6.70 -5.30
C ASP A 13 9.56 6.61 -3.83
N MET A 14 8.85 5.78 -3.08
CA MET A 14 8.96 5.80 -1.63
C MET A 14 8.94 4.39 -1.07
N THR A 15 9.42 4.28 0.17
CA THR A 15 9.37 3.04 0.91
C THR A 15 8.97 3.33 2.34
N THR A 16 8.26 2.40 2.95
CA THR A 16 7.95 2.43 4.36
C THR A 16 8.03 1.02 4.90
N SER A 17 8.22 0.88 6.20
CA SER A 17 8.31 -0.43 6.83
C SER A 17 7.76 -0.36 8.23
N GLY A 18 7.46 -1.52 8.81
CA GLY A 18 6.92 -1.57 10.16
C GLY A 18 6.72 -3.00 10.62
N THR A 19 6.02 -3.12 11.73
CA THR A 19 5.68 -4.40 12.35
C THR A 19 4.17 -4.46 12.54
N THR A 20 3.58 -5.62 12.26
CA THR A 20 2.14 -5.80 12.44
C THR A 20 1.76 -5.78 13.92
N THR A 21 0.48 -5.64 14.17
CA THR A 21 -0.12 -5.81 15.50
C THR A 21 -1.20 -6.88 15.40
N ASP A 22 -1.85 -7.19 16.51
CA ASP A 22 -2.89 -8.22 16.51
C ASP A 22 -4.13 -7.77 15.73
N ASP A 23 -4.37 -6.47 15.67
CA ASP A 23 -5.51 -5.91 14.91
C ASP A 23 -5.00 -5.16 13.68
N TYR A 24 -5.91 -4.93 12.73
CA TYR A 24 -5.56 -4.15 11.54
C TYR A 24 -5.15 -2.73 11.93
N VAL A 25 -4.04 -2.29 11.35
CA VAL A 25 -3.58 -0.92 11.43
C VAL A 25 -3.19 -0.46 10.03
N ALA A 26 -3.26 0.83 9.79
CA ALA A 26 -2.86 1.39 8.51
C ALA A 26 -1.34 1.34 8.41
N ALA A 27 -0.83 0.52 7.51
CA ALA A 27 0.61 0.46 7.22
C ALA A 27 1.01 1.57 6.26
N LEU A 28 0.11 1.94 5.37
CA LEU A 28 0.34 3.02 4.40
C LEU A 28 -0.97 3.75 4.20
N THR A 29 -0.93 5.07 4.31
CA THR A 29 -2.01 5.94 3.89
C THR A 29 -1.42 6.89 2.85
N TRP A 30 -1.83 6.71 1.59
CA TRP A 30 -1.22 7.42 0.47
C TRP A 30 -2.28 8.23 -0.26
N GLU A 31 -2.15 9.55 -0.17
CA GLU A 31 -3.04 10.45 -0.90
C GLU A 31 -2.49 10.63 -2.30
N VAL A 32 -3.32 10.31 -3.30
CA VAL A 32 -2.85 10.16 -4.66
C VAL A 32 -3.61 11.02 -5.70
N PRO A 33 -4.25 12.14 -5.31
CA PRO A 33 -4.94 12.93 -6.32
C PRO A 33 -3.95 13.40 -7.39
N GLY A 34 -4.35 13.27 -8.64
CA GLY A 34 -3.50 13.69 -9.75
C GLY A 34 -2.51 12.64 -10.22
N LEU A 35 -2.41 11.52 -9.55
CA LEU A 35 -1.54 10.44 -10.01
C LEU A 35 -2.32 9.49 -10.91
N GLY A 36 -1.69 9.07 -12.00
CA GLY A 36 -2.25 8.08 -12.89
C GLY A 36 -1.93 6.67 -12.42
N LYS A 37 -0.94 6.06 -13.04
CA LYS A 37 -0.56 4.69 -12.68
C LYS A 37 0.18 4.68 -11.35
N LYS A 38 -0.24 3.80 -10.47
CA LYS A 38 0.36 3.61 -9.16
C LYS A 38 0.72 2.15 -9.01
N GLN A 39 1.91 1.87 -8.47
CA GLN A 39 2.38 0.52 -8.26
C GLN A 39 2.86 0.38 -6.83
N ILE A 40 2.47 -0.70 -6.18
CA ILE A 40 2.80 -0.95 -4.78
C ILE A 40 3.27 -2.39 -4.65
N TRP A 41 4.38 -2.57 -3.96
CA TRP A 41 4.86 -3.90 -3.57
C TRP A 41 4.79 -3.99 -2.06
N LEU A 42 4.06 -4.98 -1.56
CA LEU A 42 4.00 -5.29 -0.14
C LEU A 42 4.78 -6.56 0.11
N SER A 43 5.84 -6.45 0.90
CA SER A 43 6.70 -7.58 1.22
C SER A 43 6.58 -7.91 2.69
N ASN A 44 6.42 -9.20 2.98
CA ASN A 44 6.53 -9.71 4.35
C ASN A 44 8.00 -10.04 4.57
N THR A 45 8.68 -9.23 5.36
CA THR A 45 10.12 -9.38 5.58
C THR A 45 10.43 -10.30 6.76
N SER A 46 9.41 -10.92 7.37
CA SER A 46 9.61 -11.85 8.47
C SER A 46 10.22 -13.15 8.00
N VAL A 47 10.93 -13.81 8.90
CA VAL A 47 11.53 -15.10 8.62
C VAL A 47 10.50 -16.22 8.71
N ALA A 48 9.55 -16.12 9.65
CA ALA A 48 8.65 -17.23 9.96
C ALA A 48 7.18 -16.86 10.08
N ASN A 49 6.83 -15.58 10.29
CA ASN A 49 5.45 -15.21 10.61
C ASN A 49 4.75 -14.62 9.40
N GLY A 50 3.50 -15.04 9.18
CA GLY A 50 2.67 -14.48 8.13
C GLY A 50 1.98 -13.19 8.57
N LEU A 51 1.46 -12.45 7.61
CA LEU A 51 0.61 -11.31 7.88
C LEU A 51 -0.65 -11.42 7.04
N LYS A 52 -1.68 -10.69 7.45
CA LYS A 52 -2.87 -10.49 6.64
C LYS A 52 -2.94 -9.03 6.28
N TYR A 53 -3.44 -8.74 5.09
CA TYR A 53 -3.57 -7.37 4.63
C TYR A 53 -4.85 -7.20 3.83
N LYS A 54 -5.26 -5.96 3.68
CA LYS A 54 -6.26 -5.57 2.69
C LYS A 54 -5.92 -4.19 2.17
N VAL A 55 -6.36 -3.91 0.95
CA VAL A 55 -6.12 -2.65 0.27
C VAL A 55 -7.45 -1.94 0.08
N LEU A 56 -7.55 -0.73 0.59
CA LEU A 56 -8.75 0.09 0.50
C LEU A 56 -8.47 1.28 -0.40
N VAL A 57 -9.43 1.66 -1.22
CA VAL A 57 -9.33 2.81 -2.10
C VAL A 57 -10.49 3.75 -1.81
N TYR A 58 -10.25 5.04 -1.98
CA TYR A 58 -11.21 6.08 -1.65
C TYR A 58 -11.36 7.03 -2.83
N LEU A 59 -12.60 7.43 -3.12
CA LEU A 59 -12.87 8.43 -4.15
C LEU A 59 -12.74 9.85 -3.64
N SER A 60 -12.61 10.02 -2.33
CA SER A 60 -12.50 11.33 -1.71
C SER A 60 -11.58 11.22 -0.52
N ASN A 61 -10.91 12.33 -0.19
CA ASN A 61 -10.09 12.40 1.02
C ASN A 61 -10.94 12.52 2.27
N ALA A 62 -12.23 12.69 2.12
CA ALA A 62 -13.12 12.71 3.27
C ALA A 62 -13.02 11.37 3.99
N SER A 63 -13.16 11.41 5.29
CA SER A 63 -13.10 10.20 6.10
C SER A 63 -14.39 9.40 6.06
N SER A 64 -15.33 9.78 5.23
CA SER A 64 -16.60 9.07 5.12
C SER A 64 -16.37 7.69 4.50
N GLY A 65 -16.80 6.65 5.19
CA GLY A 65 -16.71 5.30 4.69
C GLY A 65 -17.58 5.05 3.46
N ALA A 66 -18.49 5.94 3.13
CA ALA A 66 -19.37 5.76 1.99
C ALA A 66 -18.62 5.77 0.66
N LEU A 67 -17.43 6.36 0.60
CA LEU A 67 -16.63 6.42 -0.61
C LEU A 67 -15.44 5.47 -0.56
N GLU A 68 -15.43 4.57 0.40
CA GLU A 68 -14.38 3.58 0.57
C GLU A 68 -14.76 2.29 -0.15
N LYS A 69 -13.79 1.63 -0.75
CA LYS A 69 -14.02 0.35 -1.39
C LYS A 69 -12.80 -0.54 -1.20
N GLU A 70 -13.03 -1.84 -0.99
CA GLU A 70 -11.92 -2.79 -0.95
C GLU A 70 -11.43 -3.05 -2.37
N PHE A 71 -10.19 -2.69 -2.63
CA PHE A 71 -9.52 -3.05 -3.88
C PHE A 71 -9.00 -4.48 -3.80
N VAL A 72 -8.46 -4.87 -2.65
CA VAL A 72 -8.09 -6.25 -2.37
C VAL A 72 -8.66 -6.62 -1.00
N ALA A 73 -9.45 -7.69 -0.98
CA ALA A 73 -10.01 -8.22 0.26
C ALA A 73 -8.93 -8.87 1.10
N GLU A 74 -9.26 -9.19 2.34
CA GLU A 74 -8.28 -9.78 3.26
C GLU A 74 -7.55 -10.95 2.62
N THR A 75 -6.24 -10.87 2.62
CA THR A 75 -5.35 -11.85 2.00
C THR A 75 -4.21 -12.15 2.96
N THR A 76 -3.79 -13.39 3.00
CA THR A 76 -2.64 -13.80 3.83
C THR A 76 -1.38 -13.77 2.97
N LEU A 77 -0.34 -13.12 3.48
CA LEU A 77 0.97 -13.06 2.84
C LEU A 77 1.95 -13.81 3.71
N ALA A 78 2.46 -14.92 3.20
CA ALA A 78 3.38 -15.77 3.95
C ALA A 78 4.70 -15.06 4.19
N ALA A 79 5.45 -15.55 5.17
CA ALA A 79 6.80 -15.03 5.45
C ALA A 79 7.63 -15.04 4.17
N ALA A 80 8.41 -13.99 3.98
CA ALA A 80 9.27 -13.79 2.81
C ALA A 80 8.52 -13.62 1.49
N GLY A 81 7.19 -13.52 1.51
CA GLY A 81 6.40 -13.31 0.29
C GLY A 81 6.28 -11.85 -0.07
N THR A 82 5.97 -11.59 -1.33
CA THR A 82 5.72 -10.24 -1.85
C THR A 82 4.52 -10.28 -2.76
N ASP A 83 3.59 -9.33 -2.56
CA ASP A 83 2.46 -9.13 -3.46
C ASP A 83 2.58 -7.76 -4.12
N GLU A 84 2.08 -7.67 -5.33
CA GLU A 84 2.17 -6.48 -6.15
C GLU A 84 0.78 -6.00 -6.52
N PHE A 85 0.56 -4.68 -6.46
CA PHE A 85 -0.70 -4.07 -6.85
C PHE A 85 -0.44 -2.95 -7.84
N ILE A 86 -1.23 -2.93 -8.92
CA ILE A 86 -1.19 -1.87 -9.92
C ILE A 86 -2.56 -1.23 -9.94
N LEU A 87 -2.62 0.08 -9.67
CA LEU A 87 -3.86 0.83 -9.62
C LEU A 87 -3.78 1.96 -10.63
N GLU A 88 -4.66 1.93 -11.61
CA GLU A 88 -4.64 2.92 -12.70
C GLU A 88 -5.79 3.89 -12.65
N LYS A 89 -6.77 3.65 -11.80
CA LYS A 89 -7.93 4.53 -11.71
C LYS A 89 -7.64 5.73 -10.83
N ALA A 90 -8.44 6.78 -11.00
CA ALA A 90 -8.25 8.03 -10.29
C ALA A 90 -8.83 7.94 -8.88
N TYR A 91 -8.08 7.39 -7.98
CA TYR A 91 -8.46 7.39 -6.57
C TYR A 91 -7.90 8.63 -5.89
N SER A 92 -8.53 9.05 -4.80
CA SER A 92 -8.00 10.14 -3.98
C SER A 92 -7.05 9.64 -2.91
N LYS A 93 -7.25 8.41 -2.45
CA LYS A 93 -6.44 7.87 -1.36
C LYS A 93 -6.41 6.37 -1.45
N ILE A 94 -5.30 5.78 -1.08
CA ILE A 94 -5.10 4.34 -0.98
C ILE A 94 -4.61 4.05 0.42
N VAL A 95 -5.22 3.08 1.10
CA VAL A 95 -4.81 2.66 2.44
C VAL A 95 -4.52 1.17 2.41
N ILE A 96 -3.35 0.78 2.89
CA ILE A 96 -3.03 -0.62 3.09
C ILE A 96 -3.07 -0.89 4.58
N GLN A 97 -3.91 -1.84 4.98
CA GLN A 97 -4.03 -2.26 6.37
C GLN A 97 -3.39 -3.62 6.53
N VAL A 98 -2.67 -3.81 7.62
CA VAL A 98 -1.99 -5.08 7.91
C VAL A 98 -2.26 -5.49 9.34
N LYS A 99 -2.19 -6.79 9.58
CA LYS A 99 -2.21 -7.36 10.92
C LYS A 99 -1.45 -8.68 10.92
N ALA A 100 -1.14 -9.20 12.10
CA ALA A 100 -0.54 -10.52 12.23
C ALA A 100 -1.52 -11.58 11.70
N ALA A 101 -1.01 -12.56 10.98
CA ALA A 101 -1.85 -13.68 10.53
C ALA A 101 -2.28 -14.51 11.73
N VAL A 102 -1.41 -14.64 12.73
CA VAL A 102 -1.70 -15.32 13.99
C VAL A 102 -1.42 -14.35 15.11
N GLY A 103 -2.41 -14.13 15.98
CA GLY A 103 -2.26 -13.20 17.09
C GLY A 103 -1.03 -13.51 17.92
N SER A 104 -0.36 -12.51 18.40
CA SER A 104 0.88 -12.59 19.18
C SER A 104 2.09 -13.07 18.38
N SER A 105 1.95 -13.30 17.08
CA SER A 105 3.06 -13.69 16.20
C SER A 105 3.25 -12.62 15.15
N GLN A 106 3.85 -11.52 15.54
CA GLN A 106 3.95 -10.34 14.67
C GLN A 106 4.92 -10.57 13.53
N ALA A 107 4.63 -9.93 12.40
CA ALA A 107 5.44 -9.96 11.21
C ALA A 107 5.97 -8.56 10.92
N THR A 108 7.14 -8.50 10.31
CA THR A 108 7.65 -7.23 9.78
C THR A 108 7.31 -7.13 8.31
N TYR A 109 7.17 -5.90 7.82
CA TYR A 109 6.79 -5.67 6.43
C TYR A 109 7.53 -4.47 5.87
N GLN A 110 7.59 -4.44 4.55
CA GLN A 110 8.09 -3.28 3.82
C GLN A 110 7.16 -3.02 2.65
N ILE A 111 6.85 -1.75 2.41
CA ILE A 111 6.02 -1.35 1.29
C ILE A 111 6.83 -0.40 0.43
N ASP A 112 7.02 -0.77 -0.84
CA ASP A 112 7.65 0.08 -1.84
C ASP A 112 6.56 0.55 -2.79
N TYR A 113 6.48 1.84 -3.04
CA TYR A 113 5.41 2.37 -3.85
C TYR A 113 5.85 3.54 -4.69
N THR A 114 5.28 3.62 -5.88
CA THR A 114 5.60 4.66 -6.84
C THR A 114 4.33 5.07 -7.58
N GLY A 115 4.26 6.33 -7.96
CA GLY A 115 3.14 6.83 -8.74
C GLY A 115 3.61 7.81 -9.78
N GLY A 116 3.15 7.62 -11.01
CA GLY A 116 3.46 8.50 -12.12
C GLY A 116 2.29 9.39 -12.46
N GLN A 117 2.58 10.55 -13.01
CA GLN A 117 1.56 11.39 -13.61
C GLN A 117 1.33 10.92 -15.03
N THR A 118 0.08 11.01 -15.46
CA THR A 118 -0.24 10.69 -16.84
C THR A 118 -0.82 11.89 -17.55
#